data_b69bb6556cbef76cbc1b1fc40da09c55
#
_entry.id   b69bb6556cbef76cbc1b1fc40da09c55
#
_cell.length_a   1.000
_cell.length_b   1.000
_cell.length_c   1.000
_cell.angle_alpha   90.00
_cell.angle_beta   90.00
_cell.angle_gamma   90.00
#
_symmetry.space_group_name_H-M   'P 1'
#
loop_
_entity.id
_entity.type
_entity.pdbx_description
1 polymer ?
#
loop_
_entity_poly.entity_id
_entity_poly.type
_entity_poly.pdbx_seq_one_letter_code
_entity_poly.pdbx_strand_id
1 'polypeptide(L)'
;MTGLEPGVVLERVEVGPVAHGGHFVARHEGRVVFVRHALTGEQVDVRITEVNRRFARGDAVAVHRPSPHRVVPPCPIAGRCGGCDFQHVEPAHARELKRRVVAELLGHLAGYEFRGEVEEVQPAPLGWRRRMRYTLDDAGRPGLRAYRSSEVVPLPDGGCRIADPGIADPPPDPSRPGGQLLGVAAADGVAWLTADGRGDGVAGKGSVPVFDHVAENGDSPLFRQVGSRSVTERVGELSFQVA
;
A
#
# COMPACT_ATOMS: atom_id res chain seq x y z
N MET A 1 7.44 -15.94 -32.15
CA MET A 1 6.75 -15.59 -30.89
C MET A 1 7.80 -14.97 -29.99
N THR A 2 7.87 -13.68 -29.91
CA THR A 2 8.76 -12.96 -28.99
C THR A 2 8.30 -13.32 -27.58
N GLY A 3 9.14 -14.06 -26.83
CA GLY A 3 8.81 -14.47 -25.47
C GLY A 3 8.53 -13.24 -24.61
N LEU A 4 7.41 -13.24 -23.90
CA LEU A 4 7.07 -12.20 -22.97
C LEU A 4 8.09 -12.25 -21.81
N GLU A 5 8.83 -11.16 -21.59
CA GLU A 5 9.88 -11.05 -20.57
C GLU A 5 9.67 -9.80 -19.71
N PRO A 6 10.16 -9.76 -18.45
CA PRO A 6 10.18 -8.54 -17.67
C PRO A 6 10.93 -7.41 -18.40
N GLY A 7 10.35 -6.19 -18.36
CA GLY A 7 10.86 -5.01 -19.05
C GLY A 7 10.24 -4.75 -20.43
N VAL A 8 9.67 -5.76 -21.09
CA VAL A 8 8.94 -5.58 -22.35
C VAL A 8 7.74 -4.66 -22.12
N VAL A 9 7.47 -3.77 -23.07
CA VAL A 9 6.28 -2.91 -23.08
C VAL A 9 5.31 -3.44 -24.12
N LEU A 10 4.10 -3.79 -23.68
CA LEU A 10 2.97 -4.10 -24.54
C LEU A 10 2.22 -2.82 -24.85
N GLU A 11 2.10 -2.48 -26.12
CA GLU A 11 1.45 -1.24 -26.54
C GLU A 11 -0.06 -1.40 -26.70
N ARG A 12 -0.83 -0.36 -26.33
CA ARG A 12 -2.27 -0.22 -26.59
C ARG A 12 -3.12 -1.40 -26.14
N VAL A 13 -2.79 -1.96 -24.98
CA VAL A 13 -3.53 -3.08 -24.39
C VAL A 13 -4.88 -2.60 -23.88
N GLU A 14 -5.96 -3.29 -24.24
CA GLU A 14 -7.31 -3.06 -23.70
C GLU A 14 -7.42 -3.67 -22.29
N VAL A 15 -7.90 -2.86 -21.35
CA VAL A 15 -8.02 -3.23 -19.95
C VAL A 15 -9.43 -3.73 -19.63
N GLY A 16 -9.51 -4.96 -19.16
CA GLY A 16 -10.74 -5.64 -18.75
C GLY A 16 -11.12 -5.38 -17.28
N PRO A 17 -11.84 -6.32 -16.65
CA PRO A 17 -12.39 -6.13 -15.32
C PRO A 17 -11.32 -6.04 -14.23
N VAL A 18 -11.72 -5.45 -13.09
CA VAL A 18 -10.93 -5.49 -11.84
C VAL A 18 -10.82 -6.92 -11.34
N ALA A 19 -9.67 -7.27 -10.77
CA ALA A 19 -9.42 -8.52 -10.09
C ALA A 19 -9.01 -8.28 -8.62
N HIS A 20 -8.96 -9.34 -7.85
CA HIS A 20 -8.47 -9.33 -6.48
C HIS A 20 -7.04 -8.74 -6.40
N GLY A 21 -6.78 -7.95 -5.37
CA GLY A 21 -5.47 -7.33 -5.13
C GLY A 21 -5.21 -6.03 -5.88
N GLY A 22 -6.26 -5.36 -6.40
CA GLY A 22 -6.13 -4.04 -7.03
C GLY A 22 -5.56 -4.07 -8.45
N HIS A 23 -5.56 -5.23 -9.09
CA HIS A 23 -5.14 -5.41 -10.47
C HIS A 23 -6.33 -5.41 -11.42
N PHE A 24 -6.07 -5.15 -12.69
CA PHE A 24 -7.04 -5.28 -13.78
C PHE A 24 -6.60 -6.38 -14.73
N VAL A 25 -7.55 -7.10 -15.31
CA VAL A 25 -7.26 -8.20 -16.22
C VAL A 25 -7.13 -7.68 -17.64
N ALA A 26 -6.02 -7.95 -18.27
CA ALA A 26 -5.85 -7.78 -19.72
C ALA A 26 -5.47 -9.12 -20.35
N ARG A 27 -5.49 -9.17 -21.69
CA ARG A 27 -5.05 -10.35 -22.44
C ARG A 27 -4.08 -9.93 -23.54
N HIS A 28 -3.01 -10.67 -23.67
CA HIS A 28 -2.05 -10.52 -24.75
C HIS A 28 -1.69 -11.90 -25.30
N GLU A 29 -1.94 -12.14 -26.58
CA GLU A 29 -1.72 -13.43 -27.28
C GLU A 29 -2.27 -14.64 -26.49
N GLY A 30 -3.49 -14.50 -25.93
CA GLY A 30 -4.16 -15.55 -25.17
C GLY A 30 -3.71 -15.68 -23.70
N ARG A 31 -2.62 -15.01 -23.29
CA ARG A 31 -2.14 -14.99 -21.92
C ARG A 31 -2.84 -13.91 -21.11
N VAL A 32 -3.17 -14.21 -19.85
CA VAL A 32 -3.68 -13.24 -18.89
C VAL A 32 -2.52 -12.36 -18.40
N VAL A 33 -2.76 -11.03 -18.39
CA VAL A 33 -1.86 -10.04 -17.84
C VAL A 33 -2.60 -9.28 -16.73
N PHE A 34 -2.08 -9.32 -15.51
CA PHE A 34 -2.59 -8.52 -14.39
C PHE A 34 -1.91 -7.16 -14.41
N VAL A 35 -2.68 -6.11 -14.69
CA VAL A 35 -2.19 -4.74 -14.89
C VAL A 35 -2.51 -3.90 -13.67
N ARG A 36 -1.50 -3.22 -13.10
CA ARG A 36 -1.67 -2.19 -12.07
C ARG A 36 -1.78 -0.81 -12.72
N HIS A 37 -2.32 0.12 -11.97
CA HIS A 37 -2.45 1.53 -12.36
C HIS A 37 -3.29 1.78 -13.62
N ALA A 38 -4.14 0.81 -13.96
CA ALA A 38 -5.10 0.90 -15.06
C ALA A 38 -6.54 0.91 -14.53
N LEU A 39 -7.50 1.14 -15.41
CA LEU A 39 -8.94 1.03 -15.14
C LEU A 39 -9.64 0.28 -16.28
N THR A 40 -10.75 -0.37 -15.94
CA THR A 40 -11.60 -1.06 -16.93
C THR A 40 -11.98 -0.15 -18.08
N GLY A 41 -11.81 -0.63 -19.30
CA GLY A 41 -12.14 0.08 -20.55
C GLY A 41 -11.05 1.04 -21.02
N GLU A 42 -9.95 1.18 -20.30
CA GLU A 42 -8.82 1.97 -20.78
C GLU A 42 -8.01 1.24 -21.86
N GLN A 43 -7.31 2.00 -22.67
CA GLN A 43 -6.26 1.52 -23.56
C GLN A 43 -4.92 2.06 -23.05
N VAL A 44 -4.01 1.14 -22.68
CA VAL A 44 -2.77 1.49 -21.98
C VAL A 44 -1.56 0.78 -22.56
N ASP A 45 -0.37 1.37 -22.39
CA ASP A 45 0.88 0.65 -22.57
C ASP A 45 1.26 0.00 -21.22
N VAL A 46 1.60 -1.29 -21.27
CA VAL A 46 1.88 -2.10 -20.08
C VAL A 46 3.33 -2.54 -20.08
N ARG A 47 4.11 -2.08 -19.10
CA ARG A 47 5.45 -2.63 -18.85
C ARG A 47 5.33 -3.91 -18.04
N ILE A 48 5.80 -5.00 -18.58
CA ILE A 48 5.81 -6.30 -17.90
C ILE A 48 6.82 -6.27 -16.75
N THR A 49 6.38 -6.67 -15.56
CA THR A 49 7.18 -6.73 -14.34
C THR A 49 7.48 -8.16 -13.89
N GLU A 50 6.61 -9.11 -14.23
CA GLU A 50 6.74 -10.50 -13.85
C GLU A 50 6.09 -11.40 -14.90
N VAL A 51 6.74 -12.52 -15.21
CA VAL A 51 6.18 -13.54 -16.11
C VAL A 51 6.15 -14.88 -15.40
N ASN A 52 4.96 -15.48 -15.32
CA ASN A 52 4.72 -16.82 -14.79
C ASN A 52 4.21 -17.75 -15.91
N ARG A 53 4.20 -19.02 -15.64
CA ARG A 53 3.76 -20.04 -16.61
C ARG A 53 2.34 -19.78 -17.17
N ARG A 54 1.40 -19.28 -16.34
CA ARG A 54 -0.02 -19.10 -16.68
C ARG A 54 -0.45 -17.67 -16.90
N PHE A 55 0.29 -16.69 -16.36
CA PHE A 55 -0.05 -15.29 -16.40
C PHE A 55 1.22 -14.42 -16.41
N ALA A 56 1.06 -13.14 -16.70
CA ALA A 56 2.07 -12.13 -16.48
C ALA A 56 1.51 -11.02 -15.59
N ARG A 57 2.39 -10.17 -15.07
CA ARG A 57 2.04 -8.93 -14.37
C ARG A 57 2.74 -7.76 -15.02
N GLY A 58 2.11 -6.60 -14.92
CA GLY A 58 2.71 -5.38 -15.45
C GLY A 58 2.07 -4.14 -14.86
N ASP A 59 2.73 -3.02 -15.08
CA ASP A 59 2.25 -1.70 -14.68
C ASP A 59 1.88 -0.90 -15.93
N ALA A 60 0.73 -0.22 -15.92
CA ALA A 60 0.39 0.75 -16.94
C ALA A 60 1.37 1.93 -16.87
N VAL A 61 2.08 2.19 -17.96
CA VAL A 61 3.09 3.25 -18.07
C VAL A 61 2.64 4.42 -18.92
N ALA A 62 1.67 4.21 -19.81
CA ALA A 62 0.99 5.27 -20.57
C ALA A 62 -0.49 4.93 -20.71
N VAL A 63 -1.35 5.94 -20.72
CA VAL A 63 -2.80 5.80 -20.91
C VAL A 63 -3.20 6.58 -22.15
N HIS A 64 -3.67 5.87 -23.18
CA HIS A 64 -4.06 6.45 -24.47
C HIS A 64 -5.54 6.85 -24.48
N ARG A 65 -6.38 6.04 -23.87
CA ARG A 65 -7.81 6.29 -23.72
C ARG A 65 -8.19 6.15 -22.24
N PRO A 66 -8.23 7.27 -21.47
CA PRO A 66 -8.52 7.22 -20.06
C PRO A 66 -10.00 6.93 -19.76
N SER A 67 -10.24 6.26 -18.64
CA SER A 67 -11.56 6.11 -18.05
C SER A 67 -12.08 7.48 -17.54
N PRO A 68 -13.39 7.76 -17.59
CA PRO A 68 -13.97 8.95 -16.97
C PRO A 68 -13.78 8.98 -15.44
N HIS A 69 -13.50 7.84 -14.82
CA HIS A 69 -13.24 7.71 -13.38
C HIS A 69 -11.76 7.80 -12.99
N ARG A 70 -10.89 8.10 -13.97
CA ARG A 70 -9.47 8.32 -13.69
C ARG A 70 -9.26 9.72 -13.11
N VAL A 71 -8.51 9.78 -12.02
CA VAL A 71 -8.08 11.04 -11.40
C VAL A 71 -6.57 11.11 -11.28
N VAL A 72 -6.04 12.32 -11.11
CA VAL A 72 -4.63 12.50 -10.77
C VAL A 72 -4.42 12.02 -9.33
N PRO A 73 -3.48 11.09 -9.07
CA PRO A 73 -3.19 10.64 -7.73
C PRO A 73 -2.79 11.79 -6.81
N PRO A 74 -3.37 11.90 -5.60
CA PRO A 74 -2.99 12.94 -4.64
C PRO A 74 -1.58 12.76 -4.07
N CYS A 75 -1.01 11.56 -4.17
CA CYS A 75 0.35 11.26 -3.75
C CYS A 75 1.29 11.26 -4.96
N PRO A 76 2.34 12.10 -4.98
CA PRO A 76 3.24 12.22 -6.14
C PRO A 76 4.09 10.97 -6.39
N ILE A 77 4.21 10.05 -5.41
CA ILE A 77 4.93 8.79 -5.54
C ILE A 77 4.02 7.57 -5.75
N ALA A 78 2.73 7.77 -6.03
CA ALA A 78 1.75 6.68 -6.16
C ALA A 78 2.11 5.63 -7.22
N GLY A 79 2.81 6.02 -8.30
CA GLY A 79 3.26 5.09 -9.35
C GLY A 79 4.50 4.27 -8.97
N ARG A 80 5.24 4.64 -7.92
CA ARG A 80 6.47 3.97 -7.48
C ARG A 80 6.28 3.22 -6.16
N CYS A 81 5.61 3.87 -5.21
CA CYS A 81 5.34 3.29 -3.88
C CYS A 81 4.38 2.11 -3.98
N GLY A 82 4.73 0.99 -3.31
CA GLY A 82 3.89 -0.21 -3.25
C GLY A 82 2.72 -0.16 -2.27
N GLY A 83 2.50 0.98 -1.60
CA GLY A 83 1.51 1.10 -0.53
C GLY A 83 0.07 1.35 -0.99
N CYS A 84 -0.15 1.75 -2.25
CA CYS A 84 -1.47 2.14 -2.77
C CYS A 84 -1.65 1.70 -4.21
N ASP A 85 -2.80 1.06 -4.51
CA ASP A 85 -3.12 0.60 -5.85
C ASP A 85 -4.23 1.42 -6.54
N PHE A 86 -5.03 2.22 -5.79
CA PHE A 86 -6.22 2.89 -6.32
C PHE A 86 -6.23 4.43 -6.21
N GLN A 87 -5.09 5.07 -6.00
CA GLN A 87 -5.06 6.54 -5.91
C GLN A 87 -5.35 7.25 -7.24
N HIS A 88 -5.25 6.55 -8.35
CA HIS A 88 -5.62 7.05 -9.69
C HIS A 88 -7.10 6.87 -10.02
N VAL A 89 -7.91 6.39 -9.07
CA VAL A 89 -9.33 6.08 -9.21
C VAL A 89 -10.15 7.05 -8.38
N GLU A 90 -11.23 7.58 -8.95
CA GLU A 90 -12.24 8.35 -8.22
C GLU A 90 -12.72 7.56 -6.97
N PRO A 91 -12.78 8.14 -5.76
CA PRO A 91 -13.08 7.40 -4.53
C PRO A 91 -14.40 6.63 -4.56
N ALA A 92 -15.46 7.20 -5.14
CA ALA A 92 -16.74 6.51 -5.28
C ALA A 92 -16.63 5.28 -6.20
N HIS A 93 -15.94 5.44 -7.34
CA HIS A 93 -15.70 4.34 -8.26
C HIS A 93 -14.78 3.26 -7.66
N ALA A 94 -13.79 3.65 -6.85
CA ALA A 94 -12.94 2.70 -6.13
C ALA A 94 -13.74 1.81 -5.17
N ARG A 95 -14.78 2.34 -4.51
CA ARG A 95 -15.69 1.54 -3.67
C ARG A 95 -16.50 0.55 -4.52
N GLU A 96 -16.99 0.98 -5.68
CA GLU A 96 -17.70 0.08 -6.60
C GLU A 96 -16.78 -1.05 -7.13
N LEU A 97 -15.54 -0.77 -7.48
CA LEU A 97 -14.56 -1.79 -7.86
C LEU A 97 -14.32 -2.79 -6.73
N LYS A 98 -14.18 -2.32 -5.49
CA LYS A 98 -14.04 -3.20 -4.31
C LYS A 98 -15.30 -4.06 -4.11
N ARG A 99 -16.48 -3.48 -4.27
CA ARG A 99 -17.74 -4.22 -4.21
C ARG A 99 -17.79 -5.37 -5.22
N ARG A 100 -17.38 -5.12 -6.47
CA ARG A 100 -17.30 -6.16 -7.52
C ARG A 100 -16.37 -7.29 -7.13
N VAL A 101 -15.18 -6.97 -6.60
CA VAL A 101 -14.22 -8.00 -6.14
C VAL A 101 -14.81 -8.82 -5.00
N VAL A 102 -15.47 -8.19 -4.02
CA VAL A 102 -16.12 -8.90 -2.91
C VAL A 102 -17.23 -9.82 -3.43
N ALA A 103 -18.08 -9.32 -4.32
CA ALA A 103 -19.18 -10.10 -4.91
C ALA A 103 -18.66 -11.31 -5.70
N GLU A 104 -17.63 -11.12 -6.52
CA GLU A 104 -17.00 -12.20 -7.28
C GLU A 104 -16.40 -13.27 -6.36
N LEU A 105 -15.65 -12.86 -5.34
CA LEU A 105 -15.02 -13.80 -4.40
C LEU A 105 -16.05 -14.58 -3.60
N LEU A 106 -17.09 -13.94 -3.08
CA LEU A 106 -18.15 -14.61 -2.32
C LEU A 106 -18.98 -15.54 -3.21
N GLY A 107 -19.25 -15.13 -4.45
CA GLY A 107 -19.89 -15.99 -5.44
C GLY A 107 -19.07 -17.24 -5.74
N HIS A 108 -17.77 -17.09 -6.00
CA HIS A 108 -16.89 -18.20 -6.33
C HIS A 108 -16.59 -19.14 -5.15
N LEU A 109 -16.33 -18.58 -3.96
CA LEU A 109 -15.87 -19.37 -2.81
C LEU A 109 -17.02 -19.97 -2.00
N ALA A 110 -18.15 -19.28 -1.94
CA ALA A 110 -19.26 -19.65 -1.06
C ALA A 110 -20.61 -19.81 -1.77
N GLY A 111 -20.69 -19.60 -3.08
CA GLY A 111 -21.96 -19.55 -3.81
C GLY A 111 -22.91 -18.45 -3.31
N TYR A 112 -22.36 -17.42 -2.62
CA TYR A 112 -23.16 -16.38 -2.00
C TYR A 112 -23.28 -15.17 -2.92
N GLU A 113 -24.53 -14.77 -3.22
CA GLU A 113 -24.84 -13.55 -3.97
C GLU A 113 -24.73 -12.32 -3.05
N PHE A 114 -23.63 -11.59 -3.15
CA PHE A 114 -23.42 -10.36 -2.38
C PHE A 114 -24.22 -9.20 -3.00
N ARG A 115 -25.19 -8.66 -2.27
CA ARG A 115 -26.06 -7.54 -2.66
C ARG A 115 -25.77 -6.25 -1.89
N GLY A 116 -24.77 -6.27 -1.00
CA GLY A 116 -24.39 -5.11 -0.21
C GLY A 116 -23.55 -4.08 -1.00
N GLU A 117 -23.26 -2.99 -0.34
CA GLU A 117 -22.39 -1.92 -0.82
C GLU A 117 -21.11 -1.85 -0.03
N VAL A 118 -20.08 -1.16 -0.56
CA VAL A 118 -18.86 -0.82 0.15
C VAL A 118 -18.95 0.65 0.54
N GLU A 119 -19.19 0.88 1.82
CA GLU A 119 -19.35 2.21 2.38
C GLU A 119 -18.02 2.94 2.58
N GLU A 120 -18.10 4.26 2.66
CA GLU A 120 -16.96 5.09 3.03
C GLU A 120 -16.84 5.16 4.55
N VAL A 121 -15.64 4.84 5.05
CA VAL A 121 -15.31 4.92 6.48
C VAL A 121 -14.37 6.10 6.69
N GLN A 122 -14.71 6.98 7.63
CA GLN A 122 -13.92 8.17 7.94
C GLN A 122 -12.69 7.84 8.83
N PRO A 123 -11.58 8.58 8.65
CA PRO A 123 -11.33 9.60 7.63
C PRO A 123 -11.12 8.96 6.24
N ALA A 124 -11.57 9.64 5.19
CA ALA A 124 -11.51 9.12 3.83
C ALA A 124 -11.26 10.27 2.81
N PRO A 125 -10.65 9.96 1.68
CA PRO A 125 -9.98 8.71 1.28
C PRO A 125 -8.54 8.60 1.80
N LEU A 126 -8.05 9.61 2.51
CA LEU A 126 -6.68 9.77 3.01
C LEU A 126 -6.66 9.88 4.53
N GLY A 127 -5.46 9.77 5.15
CA GLY A 127 -5.31 9.98 6.59
C GLY A 127 -5.87 8.86 7.49
N TRP A 128 -6.29 7.73 6.93
CA TRP A 128 -7.00 6.69 7.68
C TRP A 128 -6.09 5.64 8.32
N ARG A 129 -4.84 5.53 7.86
CA ARG A 129 -3.96 4.42 8.27
C ARG A 129 -3.22 4.76 9.56
N ARG A 130 -3.61 4.11 10.63
CA ARG A 130 -3.11 4.38 11.98
C ARG A 130 -1.83 3.62 12.36
N ARG A 131 -1.37 2.69 11.51
CA ARG A 131 -0.11 1.95 11.69
C ARG A 131 0.67 1.93 10.40
N MET A 132 1.88 2.46 10.43
CA MET A 132 2.76 2.54 9.27
C MET A 132 4.13 1.97 9.60
N ARG A 133 4.61 1.12 8.72
CA ARG A 133 6.00 0.64 8.77
C ARG A 133 6.78 1.33 7.66
N TYR A 134 7.78 2.08 8.06
CA TYR A 134 8.73 2.73 7.18
C TYR A 134 10.04 1.94 7.14
N THR A 135 10.76 2.02 6.04
CA THR A 135 12.11 1.50 5.91
C THR A 135 13.05 2.69 5.77
N LEU A 136 14.13 2.68 6.52
CA LEU A 136 15.17 3.71 6.42
C LEU A 136 16.11 3.36 5.26
N ASP A 137 16.45 4.34 4.43
CA ASP A 137 17.44 4.18 3.38
C ASP A 137 18.88 4.16 3.96
N ASP A 138 19.89 4.08 3.10
CA ASP A 138 21.30 4.06 3.51
C ASP A 138 21.76 5.34 4.22
N ALA A 139 21.01 6.43 4.09
CA ALA A 139 21.24 7.70 4.80
C ALA A 139 20.33 7.85 6.04
N GLY A 140 19.58 6.82 6.41
CA GLY A 140 18.62 6.86 7.53
C GLY A 140 17.36 7.69 7.25
N ARG A 141 17.07 7.99 5.99
CA ARG A 141 15.85 8.72 5.61
C ARG A 141 14.68 7.74 5.46
N PRO A 142 13.50 8.04 6.04
CA PRO A 142 12.35 7.16 5.95
C PRO A 142 11.75 7.13 4.56
N GLY A 143 11.30 5.95 4.17
CA GLY A 143 10.62 5.70 2.93
C GLY A 143 9.70 4.50 3.01
N LEU A 144 9.05 4.19 1.90
CA LEU A 144 8.20 3.01 1.74
C LEU A 144 8.74 2.14 0.62
N ARG A 145 8.56 0.84 0.73
CA ARG A 145 9.06 -0.06 -0.31
C ARG A 145 8.27 0.09 -1.61
N ALA A 146 8.98 0.04 -2.74
CA ALA A 146 8.36 -0.15 -4.03
C ALA A 146 7.60 -1.48 -4.09
N TYR A 147 6.65 -1.59 -5.01
CA TYR A 147 5.82 -2.79 -5.10
C TYR A 147 6.67 -4.04 -5.38
N ARG A 148 6.55 -5.05 -4.51
CA ARG A 148 7.30 -6.32 -4.58
C ARG A 148 8.81 -6.15 -4.71
N SER A 149 9.36 -5.10 -4.12
CA SER A 149 10.79 -4.76 -4.19
C SER A 149 11.34 -4.45 -2.82
N SER A 150 12.65 -4.54 -2.67
CA SER A 150 13.39 -4.02 -1.52
C SER A 150 13.78 -2.55 -1.67
N GLU A 151 13.60 -1.96 -2.86
CA GLU A 151 13.87 -0.54 -3.10
C GLU A 151 13.07 0.34 -2.16
N VAL A 152 13.74 1.28 -1.50
CA VAL A 152 13.10 2.28 -0.65
C VAL A 152 12.76 3.50 -1.49
N VAL A 153 11.48 3.81 -1.60
CA VAL A 153 10.98 5.02 -2.24
C VAL A 153 10.88 6.11 -1.17
N PRO A 154 11.64 7.21 -1.28
CA PRO A 154 11.57 8.31 -0.32
C PRO A 154 10.16 8.88 -0.20
N LEU A 155 9.79 9.31 1.00
CA LEU A 155 8.51 9.98 1.21
C LEU A 155 8.49 11.33 0.49
N PRO A 156 7.33 11.76 -0.01
CA PRO A 156 7.15 13.12 -0.50
C PRO A 156 7.06 14.11 0.65
N ASP A 157 7.19 15.39 0.35
CA ASP A 157 6.93 16.47 1.30
C ASP A 157 5.56 16.31 1.96
N GLY A 158 5.54 16.40 3.30
CA GLY A 158 4.35 16.13 4.12
C GLY A 158 3.99 14.66 4.25
N GLY A 159 4.91 13.75 3.92
CA GLY A 159 4.85 12.34 4.26
C GLY A 159 3.84 11.50 3.49
N CYS A 160 3.46 10.37 4.07
CA CYS A 160 2.53 9.41 3.47
C CYS A 160 1.07 9.88 3.54
N ARG A 161 0.43 10.10 2.40
CA ARG A 161 -0.93 10.67 2.30
C ARG A 161 -2.04 9.81 2.92
N ILE A 162 -1.86 8.49 3.02
CA ILE A 162 -2.86 7.61 3.64
C ILE A 162 -2.65 7.41 5.14
N ALA A 163 -1.47 7.76 5.66
CA ALA A 163 -1.20 7.67 7.09
C ALA A 163 -1.95 8.74 7.87
N ASP A 164 -2.30 8.43 9.11
CA ASP A 164 -2.74 9.41 10.08
C ASP A 164 -1.72 10.55 10.15
N PRO A 165 -2.16 11.83 10.22
CA PRO A 165 -1.23 12.97 10.22
C PRO A 165 -0.12 12.88 11.27
N GLY A 166 -0.39 12.29 12.43
CA GLY A 166 0.59 12.13 13.51
C GLY A 166 1.75 11.19 13.18
N ILE A 167 1.58 10.30 12.20
CA ILE A 167 2.60 9.33 11.78
C ILE A 167 2.94 9.43 10.29
N ALA A 168 2.44 10.43 9.58
CA ALA A 168 2.61 10.55 8.13
C ALA A 168 4.05 10.84 7.72
N ASP A 169 4.75 11.64 8.53
CA ASP A 169 6.11 12.12 8.26
C ASP A 169 7.04 11.73 9.41
N PRO A 170 7.59 10.49 9.39
CA PRO A 170 8.46 10.02 10.46
C PRO A 170 9.82 10.73 10.47
N PRO A 171 10.44 10.90 11.64
CA PRO A 171 11.77 11.48 11.74
C PRO A 171 12.84 10.59 11.06
N PRO A 172 13.88 11.18 10.46
CA PRO A 172 15.03 10.42 9.99
C PRO A 172 15.86 9.88 11.16
N ASP A 173 16.50 8.73 10.95
CA ASP A 173 17.44 8.17 11.91
C ASP A 173 18.72 7.72 11.19
N PRO A 174 19.71 8.62 11.06
CA PRO A 174 20.99 8.30 10.42
C PRO A 174 21.81 7.23 11.13
N SER A 175 21.50 6.93 12.39
CA SER A 175 22.21 5.89 13.16
C SER A 175 21.77 4.47 12.77
N ARG A 176 20.69 4.35 12.00
CA ARG A 176 20.06 3.05 11.65
C ARG A 176 19.82 2.88 10.15
N PRO A 177 20.82 2.95 9.30
CA PRO A 177 20.66 2.72 7.87
C PRO A 177 20.10 1.32 7.60
N GLY A 178 19.10 1.22 6.73
CA GLY A 178 18.39 -0.03 6.44
C GLY A 178 17.42 -0.52 7.53
N GLY A 179 17.33 0.20 8.65
CA GLY A 179 16.41 -0.10 9.76
C GLY A 179 14.94 0.07 9.41
N GLN A 180 14.09 -0.25 10.37
CA GLN A 180 12.64 -0.06 10.24
C GLN A 180 12.13 0.83 11.36
N LEU A 181 11.14 1.64 11.03
CA LEU A 181 10.42 2.51 11.95
C LEU A 181 8.92 2.21 11.84
N LEU A 182 8.30 1.88 12.95
CA LEU A 182 6.86 1.68 13.04
C LEU A 182 6.22 2.88 13.75
N GLY A 183 5.35 3.59 13.05
CA GLY A 183 4.51 4.63 13.63
C GLY A 183 3.13 4.07 13.94
N VAL A 184 2.62 4.38 15.12
CA VAL A 184 1.28 4.02 15.59
C VAL A 184 0.59 5.27 16.10
N ALA A 185 -0.53 5.64 15.46
CA ALA A 185 -1.43 6.68 15.95
C ALA A 185 -2.57 6.01 16.73
N ALA A 186 -2.68 6.31 18.01
CA ALA A 186 -3.67 5.76 18.91
C ALA A 186 -4.58 6.87 19.50
N ALA A 187 -5.57 6.49 20.29
CA ALA A 187 -6.52 7.45 20.88
C ALA A 187 -5.85 8.38 21.91
N ASP A 188 -4.77 7.92 22.53
CA ASP A 188 -4.01 8.60 23.57
C ASP A 188 -2.69 9.23 23.07
N GLY A 189 -2.41 9.14 21.77
CA GLY A 189 -1.23 9.77 21.19
C GLY A 189 -0.60 9.00 20.04
N VAL A 190 0.67 9.30 19.79
CA VAL A 190 1.49 8.69 18.74
C VAL A 190 2.69 8.00 19.39
N ALA A 191 2.95 6.78 18.95
CA ALA A 191 4.14 6.02 19.34
C ALA A 191 5.01 5.71 18.11
N TRP A 192 6.32 5.80 18.31
CA TRP A 192 7.32 5.39 17.33
C TRP A 192 8.17 4.27 17.90
N LEU A 193 8.27 3.17 17.15
CA LEU A 193 9.05 2.00 17.55
C LEU A 193 10.08 1.71 16.46
N THR A 194 11.32 1.44 16.85
CA THR A 194 12.40 1.15 15.92
C THR A 194 12.79 -0.32 15.96
N ALA A 195 13.18 -0.88 14.81
CA ALA A 195 13.78 -2.20 14.74
C ALA A 195 15.04 -2.14 13.89
N ASP A 196 16.07 -2.84 14.32
CA ASP A 196 17.30 -2.95 13.55
C ASP A 196 17.06 -3.81 12.31
N GLY A 197 17.59 -3.37 11.17
CA GLY A 197 17.50 -4.09 9.90
C GLY A 197 18.28 -5.42 9.88
N ARG A 198 18.99 -5.75 10.94
CA ARG A 198 19.69 -7.03 11.16
C ARG A 198 18.79 -8.02 11.91
N GLY A 199 17.67 -8.33 11.32
CA GLY A 199 16.82 -9.40 11.82
C GLY A 199 17.22 -10.73 11.18
N ASP A 200 18.10 -11.46 11.82
CA ASP A 200 18.15 -12.92 11.67
C ASP A 200 16.88 -13.49 12.31
N GLY A 201 15.83 -13.45 11.61
CA GLY A 201 14.59 -13.99 12.12
C GLY A 201 13.47 -13.79 11.13
N VAL A 202 13.14 -14.83 10.42
CA VAL A 202 11.85 -14.98 9.79
C VAL A 202 10.81 -14.71 10.87
N ALA A 203 10.27 -13.49 10.89
CA ALA A 203 9.10 -13.21 11.70
C ALA A 203 8.01 -14.13 11.18
N GLY A 204 7.72 -15.19 11.93
CA GLY A 204 6.62 -16.08 11.65
C GLY A 204 5.35 -15.26 11.51
N LYS A 205 4.42 -15.73 10.68
CA LYS A 205 3.09 -15.13 10.53
C LYS A 205 2.51 -14.90 11.93
N GLY A 206 2.43 -13.65 12.37
CA GLY A 206 1.78 -13.26 13.62
C GLY A 206 2.63 -12.61 14.71
N SER A 207 3.95 -12.53 14.59
CA SER A 207 4.77 -11.82 15.57
C SER A 207 5.09 -10.41 15.09
N VAL A 208 4.63 -9.40 15.83
CA VAL A 208 5.15 -8.04 15.72
C VAL A 208 6.59 -8.08 16.27
N PRO A 209 7.61 -7.61 15.51
CA PRO A 209 8.96 -7.56 16.05
C PRO A 209 8.98 -6.72 17.32
N VAL A 210 9.72 -7.18 18.34
CA VAL A 210 9.93 -6.41 19.56
C VAL A 210 10.80 -5.22 19.25
N PHE A 211 10.28 -4.03 19.45
CA PHE A 211 10.99 -2.78 19.20
C PHE A 211 11.54 -2.24 20.54
N ASP A 212 12.77 -1.75 20.52
CA ASP A 212 13.48 -1.35 21.73
C ASP A 212 13.22 0.09 22.19
N HIS A 213 12.68 0.95 21.31
CA HIS A 213 12.49 2.38 21.60
C HIS A 213 11.16 2.91 21.09
N VAL A 214 10.53 3.77 21.87
CA VAL A 214 9.29 4.51 21.54
C VAL A 214 9.58 6.02 21.70
N ALA A 215 9.18 6.82 20.73
CA ALA A 215 9.22 8.28 20.79
C ALA A 215 7.82 8.82 21.12
N GLU A 216 7.70 9.65 22.14
CA GLU A 216 6.49 10.39 22.46
C GLU A 216 6.50 11.76 21.77
N ASN A 217 5.35 12.22 21.28
CA ASN A 217 5.19 13.56 20.72
C ASN A 217 5.31 14.63 21.82
N GLY A 218 6.35 15.43 21.72
CA GLY A 218 6.55 16.61 22.56
C GLY A 218 8.00 17.05 22.51
N ASP A 219 8.31 18.10 21.77
CA ASP A 219 9.58 18.82 21.71
C ASP A 219 10.87 17.98 21.77
N SER A 220 11.42 17.66 20.59
CA SER A 220 12.72 17.02 20.34
C SER A 220 12.70 15.49 20.26
N PRO A 221 13.44 14.87 19.30
CA PRO A 221 13.41 13.44 19.05
C PRO A 221 14.28 12.70 20.07
N LEU A 222 13.85 12.65 21.29
CA LEU A 222 14.44 11.76 22.28
C LEU A 222 13.61 10.48 22.28
N PHE A 223 14.16 9.44 21.66
CA PHE A 223 13.66 8.09 21.82
C PHE A 223 13.67 7.75 23.32
N ARG A 224 12.51 7.64 23.90
CA ARG A 224 12.35 7.26 25.31
C ARG A 224 11.98 5.78 25.36
N GLN A 225 12.66 5.04 26.21
CA GLN A 225 12.21 3.71 26.60
C GLN A 225 10.89 3.87 27.37
N VAL A 226 9.77 3.48 26.76
CA VAL A 226 8.45 3.53 27.41
C VAL A 226 8.30 2.27 28.24
N GLY A 227 7.96 2.42 29.51
CA GLY A 227 7.76 1.30 30.44
C GLY A 227 6.57 0.39 30.08
N SER A 228 5.68 0.84 29.21
CA SER A 228 4.59 0.06 28.60
C SER A 228 4.82 -0.05 27.10
N ARG A 229 4.85 -1.28 26.58
CA ARG A 229 5.00 -1.57 25.14
C ARG A 229 3.67 -1.52 24.39
N SER A 230 2.66 -0.91 24.95
CA SER A 230 1.31 -0.89 24.42
C SER A 230 0.75 0.53 24.35
N VAL A 231 -0.07 0.79 23.35
CA VAL A 231 -0.89 1.99 23.21
C VAL A 231 -2.36 1.60 23.30
N THR A 232 -3.20 2.54 23.73
CA THR A 232 -4.63 2.28 23.88
C THR A 232 -5.35 2.62 22.58
N GLU A 233 -6.03 1.63 22.00
CA GLU A 233 -6.94 1.81 20.87
C GLU A 233 -8.38 1.83 21.36
N ARG A 234 -9.23 2.63 20.70
CA ARG A 234 -10.67 2.68 20.94
C ARG A 234 -11.48 2.26 19.71
N VAL A 235 -12.47 1.39 19.93
CA VAL A 235 -13.46 1.03 18.93
C VAL A 235 -14.83 1.20 19.58
N GLY A 236 -15.55 2.27 19.23
CA GLY A 236 -16.76 2.68 19.94
C GLY A 236 -16.46 2.99 21.42
N GLU A 237 -17.17 2.32 22.34
CA GLU A 237 -16.96 2.45 23.77
C GLU A 237 -15.88 1.52 24.35
N LEU A 238 -15.38 0.58 23.53
CA LEU A 238 -14.37 -0.39 23.95
C LEU A 238 -12.96 0.18 23.81
N SER A 239 -12.11 -0.10 24.80
CA SER A 239 -10.69 0.24 24.80
C SER A 239 -9.84 -1.03 24.79
N PHE A 240 -8.82 -1.07 23.95
CA PHE A 240 -7.92 -2.22 23.80
C PHE A 240 -6.48 -1.76 23.99
N GLN A 241 -5.69 -2.55 24.70
CA GLN A 241 -4.24 -2.40 24.72
C GLN A 241 -3.66 -3.08 23.47
N VAL A 242 -2.86 -2.33 22.70
CA VAL A 242 -2.22 -2.83 21.49
C VAL A 242 -0.72 -2.81 21.71
N ALA A 243 -0.11 -3.97 21.68
CA ALA A 243 1.34 -4.15 21.82
C ALA A 243 2.05 -4.04 20.47
#